data_0fbf922758819334bb7bc6f057593b00
#
_entry.id   0fbf922758819334bb7bc6f057593b00
#
_cell.length_a   1.000
_cell.length_b   1.000
_cell.length_c   1.000
_cell.angle_alpha   90.00
_cell.angle_beta   90.00
_cell.angle_gamma   90.00
#
_symmetry.space_group_name_H-M   'P 1'
#
loop_
_entity.id
_entity.type
_entity.pdbx_description
1 polymer ?
#
loop_
_entity_poly.entity_id
_entity_poly.type
_entity_poly.pdbx_seq_one_letter_code
_entity_poly.pdbx_strand_id
1 'polypeptide(L)'
;MSTHVEETVPRGRAPERAVVGGAPAPVLSTGLRRALEDVRIAPDGRTAWVRDDEVTAESASAMRFALARTLYEVLHTGRGVKDRAPVRTLRAPDFEARLAKATPHPETVAEGVLTGRRSAAGRRVVEIDGLRVGVPDTATLRETGRTAGGPGRPVVLMNLPSARPLVSPGFFLVDGGAGRTGGGDLLRLYLRVADADAAPGLWHAVLSGLESRSVTYRAKIISNPVSLPRNDGMVVYLGPGSWDAVDAVVESALATGLPEGPPPAFAHVVAPGVTAAWEPKDGRTGMRGLSFGEHRAHVVARAFVAAAERHRERPTAAELAAACAAANVDPADPARNLDSGDWPWHTVPRPAPAGDPVPPAPAAADVSPAARDSTP
;
A
#
# COMPACT_ATOMS: atom_id res chain seq x y z
N MET A 1 -55.20 -46.41 43.01
CA MET A 1 -55.54 -45.06 43.34
C MET A 1 -54.29 -44.42 43.90
N SER A 2 -53.54 -43.73 43.08
CA SER A 2 -52.30 -42.96 43.48
C SER A 2 -52.44 -41.59 42.88
N THR A 3 -52.60 -40.61 43.73
CA THR A 3 -52.71 -39.19 43.41
C THR A 3 -51.34 -38.61 43.23
N HIS A 4 -51.00 -38.14 42.04
CA HIS A 4 -49.83 -37.29 41.75
C HIS A 4 -50.20 -35.85 42.10
N VAL A 5 -49.40 -35.26 42.99
CA VAL A 5 -49.39 -33.82 43.26
C VAL A 5 -48.36 -33.19 42.35
N GLU A 6 -48.78 -32.25 41.50
CA GLU A 6 -47.92 -31.46 40.61
C GLU A 6 -47.41 -30.23 41.37
N GLU A 7 -46.13 -30.17 41.61
CA GLU A 7 -45.43 -29.06 42.26
C GLU A 7 -45.02 -28.01 41.22
N THR A 8 -45.67 -26.83 41.30
CA THR A 8 -45.46 -25.71 40.40
C THR A 8 -44.23 -24.92 40.85
N VAL A 9 -43.13 -24.97 40.08
CA VAL A 9 -41.91 -24.18 40.27
C VAL A 9 -42.11 -22.74 39.70
N PRO A 10 -41.82 -21.66 40.44
CA PRO A 10 -41.97 -20.30 39.94
C PRO A 10 -40.80 -20.01 38.96
N ARG A 11 -41.16 -19.53 37.76
CA ARG A 11 -40.25 -19.03 36.72
C ARG A 11 -39.51 -17.79 37.24
N GLY A 12 -38.24 -17.93 37.49
CA GLY A 12 -37.33 -16.83 37.79
C GLY A 12 -37.21 -15.84 36.62
N ARG A 13 -37.39 -14.58 36.91
CA ARG A 13 -37.20 -13.45 36.01
C ARG A 13 -35.72 -13.47 35.57
N ALA A 14 -35.46 -13.49 34.23
CA ALA A 14 -34.12 -13.38 33.69
C ALA A 14 -33.54 -11.98 34.03
N PRO A 15 -32.24 -11.87 34.39
CA PRO A 15 -31.64 -10.58 34.66
C PRO A 15 -31.62 -9.74 33.40
N GLU A 16 -32.11 -8.52 33.49
CA GLU A 16 -31.93 -7.48 32.46
C GLU A 16 -30.43 -7.31 32.18
N ARG A 17 -30.04 -7.62 30.95
CA ARG A 17 -28.69 -7.30 30.47
C ARG A 17 -28.51 -5.79 30.58
N ALA A 18 -27.63 -5.36 31.49
CA ALA A 18 -27.13 -3.98 31.50
C ALA A 18 -26.63 -3.62 30.10
N VAL A 19 -27.15 -2.54 29.55
CA VAL A 19 -26.64 -1.91 28.33
C VAL A 19 -25.24 -1.44 28.66
N VAL A 20 -24.25 -2.24 28.29
CA VAL A 20 -22.83 -1.86 28.36
C VAL A 20 -22.68 -0.64 27.47
N GLY A 21 -22.16 0.44 28.02
CA GLY A 21 -21.97 1.74 27.41
C GLY A 21 -21.41 1.58 25.97
N GLY A 22 -22.08 2.24 25.03
CA GLY A 22 -21.71 2.17 23.61
C GLY A 22 -20.24 2.53 23.44
N ALA A 23 -19.51 1.68 22.69
CA ALA A 23 -18.14 2.02 22.29
C ALA A 23 -18.14 3.44 21.68
N PRO A 24 -17.15 4.28 21.99
CA PRO A 24 -17.06 5.61 21.41
C PRO A 24 -17.13 5.52 19.90
N ALA A 25 -17.90 6.42 19.27
CA ALA A 25 -18.06 6.44 17.83
C ALA A 25 -16.66 6.45 17.16
N PRO A 26 -16.41 5.62 16.14
CA PRO A 26 -15.11 5.51 15.52
C PRO A 26 -14.67 6.89 15.00
N VAL A 27 -13.49 7.34 15.45
CA VAL A 27 -12.94 8.66 15.09
C VAL A 27 -12.29 8.52 13.72
N LEU A 28 -12.72 9.33 12.76
CA LEU A 28 -12.08 9.40 11.45
C LEU A 28 -10.71 10.10 11.55
N SER A 29 -9.68 9.53 10.93
CA SER A 29 -8.34 10.11 10.82
C SER A 29 -8.38 11.59 10.41
N THR A 30 -7.65 12.44 11.10
CA THR A 30 -7.55 13.88 10.78
C THR A 30 -6.93 14.08 9.38
N GLY A 31 -5.92 13.27 9.02
CA GLY A 31 -5.30 13.30 7.69
C GLY A 31 -6.29 12.97 6.58
N LEU A 32 -7.07 11.89 6.74
CA LEU A 32 -8.09 11.52 5.76
C LEU A 32 -9.18 12.58 5.67
N ARG A 33 -9.65 13.10 6.80
CA ARG A 33 -10.66 14.16 6.83
C ARG A 33 -10.20 15.38 6.04
N ARG A 34 -8.98 15.88 6.30
CA ARG A 34 -8.39 17.01 5.56
C ARG A 34 -8.26 16.71 4.06
N ALA A 35 -7.80 15.50 3.70
CA ALA A 35 -7.64 15.12 2.29
C ALA A 35 -8.97 15.08 1.52
N LEU A 36 -10.10 14.90 2.22
CA LEU A 36 -11.44 14.86 1.65
C LEU A 36 -12.19 16.20 1.73
N GLU A 37 -11.60 17.27 2.27
CA GLU A 37 -12.25 18.59 2.36
C GLU A 37 -12.64 19.15 0.98
N ASP A 38 -11.84 18.90 -0.05
CA ASP A 38 -12.07 19.34 -1.42
C ASP A 38 -12.72 18.25 -2.31
N VAL A 39 -13.34 17.25 -1.70
CA VAL A 39 -14.10 16.22 -2.42
C VAL A 39 -15.58 16.46 -2.22
N ARG A 40 -16.36 16.51 -3.30
CA ARG A 40 -17.81 16.66 -3.28
C ARG A 40 -18.47 15.91 -4.43
N ILE A 41 -19.74 15.62 -4.28
CA ILE A 41 -20.57 15.00 -5.32
C ILE A 41 -21.89 15.77 -5.45
N ALA A 42 -22.35 16.01 -6.67
CA ALA A 42 -23.63 16.65 -6.87
C ALA A 42 -24.78 15.76 -6.33
N PRO A 43 -25.88 16.36 -5.83
CA PRO A 43 -27.00 15.62 -5.28
C PRO A 43 -27.69 14.66 -6.27
N ASP A 44 -27.50 14.86 -7.58
CA ASP A 44 -27.98 13.96 -8.63
C ASP A 44 -27.08 12.73 -8.83
N GLY A 45 -25.91 12.70 -8.18
CA GLY A 45 -24.95 11.61 -8.25
C GLY A 45 -24.26 11.46 -9.61
N ARG A 46 -24.36 12.45 -10.49
CA ARG A 46 -23.82 12.39 -11.87
C ARG A 46 -22.55 13.19 -12.07
N THR A 47 -22.24 14.12 -11.17
CA THR A 47 -21.03 14.92 -11.20
C THR A 47 -20.37 14.90 -9.83
N ALA A 48 -19.05 14.77 -9.80
CA ALA A 48 -18.24 14.85 -8.58
C ALA A 48 -16.99 15.67 -8.84
N TRP A 49 -16.39 16.19 -7.78
CA TRP A 49 -15.13 16.95 -7.84
C TRP A 49 -14.17 16.41 -6.81
N VAL A 50 -12.91 16.26 -7.22
CA VAL A 50 -11.79 15.91 -6.35
C VAL A 50 -10.74 17.00 -6.54
N ARG A 51 -10.70 17.96 -5.63
CA ARG A 51 -9.98 19.23 -5.84
C ARG A 51 -10.48 19.93 -7.12
N ASP A 52 -9.57 20.23 -8.08
CA ASP A 52 -9.87 20.88 -9.35
C ASP A 52 -10.31 19.90 -10.45
N ASP A 53 -10.33 18.61 -10.18
CA ASP A 53 -10.69 17.60 -11.16
C ASP A 53 -12.20 17.29 -11.11
N GLU A 54 -12.89 17.54 -12.22
CA GLU A 54 -14.30 17.19 -12.40
C GLU A 54 -14.47 15.79 -13.00
N VAL A 55 -15.42 15.03 -12.45
CA VAL A 55 -15.76 13.67 -12.85
C VAL A 55 -17.23 13.59 -13.16
N THR A 56 -17.60 13.11 -14.34
CA THR A 56 -18.98 12.90 -14.74
C THR A 56 -19.26 11.43 -15.04
N ALA A 57 -20.50 10.98 -14.78
CA ALA A 57 -20.94 9.62 -15.08
C ALA A 57 -22.45 9.56 -15.31
N GLU A 58 -22.89 8.59 -16.11
CA GLU A 58 -24.30 8.43 -16.48
C GLU A 58 -25.17 7.74 -15.40
N SER A 59 -24.54 7.08 -14.44
CA SER A 59 -25.23 6.36 -13.37
C SER A 59 -24.42 6.35 -12.07
N ALA A 60 -25.09 6.12 -10.93
CA ALA A 60 -24.44 5.96 -9.62
C ALA A 60 -23.40 4.84 -9.62
N SER A 61 -23.63 3.74 -10.33
CA SER A 61 -22.64 2.67 -10.48
C SER A 61 -21.41 3.13 -11.24
N ALA A 62 -21.57 3.82 -12.38
CA ALA A 62 -20.46 4.37 -13.16
C ALA A 62 -19.73 5.45 -12.37
N MET A 63 -20.46 6.34 -11.67
CA MET A 63 -19.87 7.37 -10.81
C MET A 63 -18.98 6.76 -9.73
N ARG A 64 -19.39 5.69 -9.09
CA ARG A 64 -18.58 5.01 -8.06
C ARG A 64 -17.20 4.58 -8.59
N PHE A 65 -17.14 4.02 -9.80
CA PHE A 65 -15.87 3.63 -10.40
C PHE A 65 -15.04 4.84 -10.87
N ALA A 66 -15.69 5.82 -11.50
CA ALA A 66 -15.01 7.02 -11.98
C ALA A 66 -14.43 7.85 -10.82
N LEU A 67 -15.22 8.05 -9.77
CA LEU A 67 -14.78 8.75 -8.55
C LEU A 67 -13.67 7.99 -7.83
N ALA A 68 -13.80 6.64 -7.67
CA ALA A 68 -12.75 5.84 -7.06
C ALA A 68 -11.43 5.96 -7.81
N ARG A 69 -11.47 5.91 -9.14
CA ARG A 69 -10.27 6.09 -9.97
C ARG A 69 -9.65 7.47 -9.78
N THR A 70 -10.44 8.52 -9.73
CA THR A 70 -9.92 9.89 -9.53
C THR A 70 -9.35 10.08 -8.12
N LEU A 71 -10.04 9.59 -7.08
CA LEU A 71 -9.52 9.57 -5.72
C LEU A 71 -8.19 8.81 -5.60
N TYR A 72 -8.06 7.67 -6.27
CA TYR A 72 -6.80 6.92 -6.33
C TYR A 72 -5.68 7.76 -6.95
N GLU A 73 -5.93 8.35 -8.14
CA GLU A 73 -4.91 9.16 -8.83
C GLU A 73 -4.50 10.37 -7.98
N VAL A 74 -5.48 11.14 -7.49
CA VAL A 74 -5.19 12.40 -6.78
C VAL A 74 -4.66 12.16 -5.37
N LEU A 75 -5.30 11.28 -4.59
CA LEU A 75 -5.02 11.13 -3.17
C LEU A 75 -3.96 10.06 -2.85
N HIS A 76 -3.76 9.08 -3.73
CA HIS A 76 -2.77 8.03 -3.51
C HIS A 76 -1.53 8.22 -4.37
N THR A 77 -1.69 8.36 -5.67
CA THR A 77 -0.52 8.52 -6.56
C THR A 77 0.07 9.93 -6.54
N GLY A 78 -0.71 10.93 -6.15
CA GLY A 78 -0.33 12.34 -6.16
C GLY A 78 -0.38 12.99 -7.55
N ARG A 79 -1.13 12.41 -8.51
CA ARG A 79 -1.28 12.90 -9.88
C ARG A 79 -2.69 13.42 -10.12
N GLY A 80 -2.81 14.60 -10.72
CA GLY A 80 -4.10 15.10 -11.21
C GLY A 80 -4.61 14.35 -12.44
N VAL A 81 -5.91 14.44 -12.72
CA VAL A 81 -6.49 13.86 -13.94
C VAL A 81 -5.89 14.47 -15.20
N LYS A 82 -5.52 15.75 -15.16
CA LYS A 82 -4.86 16.49 -16.26
C LYS A 82 -3.46 15.95 -16.59
N ASP A 83 -2.80 15.32 -15.63
CA ASP A 83 -1.47 14.71 -15.81
C ASP A 83 -1.53 13.33 -16.48
N ARG A 84 -2.70 12.87 -16.83
CA ARG A 84 -2.89 11.62 -17.56
C ARG A 84 -2.49 11.80 -19.03
N ALA A 85 -1.21 11.66 -19.31
CA ALA A 85 -0.82 11.41 -20.69
C ALA A 85 -1.48 10.12 -21.18
N PRO A 86 -2.03 10.07 -22.40
CA PRO A 86 -2.54 8.84 -22.97
C PRO A 86 -1.37 7.86 -23.12
N VAL A 87 -1.28 6.92 -22.19
CA VAL A 87 -0.25 5.89 -22.21
C VAL A 87 -0.67 4.84 -23.20
N ARG A 88 -0.05 4.85 -24.38
CA ARG A 88 -0.31 3.85 -25.45
C ARG A 88 0.20 2.45 -25.05
N THR A 89 1.22 2.41 -24.19
CA THR A 89 1.79 1.20 -23.63
C THR A 89 2.10 1.40 -22.16
N LEU A 90 1.84 0.38 -21.35
CA LEU A 90 2.16 0.37 -19.92
C LEU A 90 3.66 0.15 -19.66
N ARG A 91 4.45 -0.16 -20.67
CA ARG A 91 5.88 -0.49 -20.56
C ARG A 91 6.71 0.39 -21.47
N ALA A 92 7.91 0.71 -21.01
CA ALA A 92 8.97 1.35 -21.80
C ALA A 92 10.20 0.42 -21.76
N PRO A 93 10.47 -0.38 -22.80
CA PRO A 93 11.52 -1.41 -22.79
C PRO A 93 12.90 -0.88 -22.41
N ASP A 94 13.29 0.29 -22.93
CA ASP A 94 14.59 0.90 -22.63
C ASP A 94 14.71 1.32 -21.15
N PHE A 95 13.59 1.82 -20.58
CA PHE A 95 13.55 2.14 -19.17
C PHE A 95 13.59 0.89 -18.30
N GLU A 96 12.85 -0.16 -18.64
CA GLU A 96 12.93 -1.46 -17.97
C GLU A 96 14.34 -2.07 -18.05
N ALA A 97 15.05 -1.92 -19.18
CA ALA A 97 16.43 -2.36 -19.30
C ALA A 97 17.39 -1.63 -18.34
N ARG A 98 17.18 -0.31 -18.12
CA ARG A 98 17.91 0.46 -17.10
C ARG A 98 17.61 -0.08 -15.69
N LEU A 99 16.35 -0.37 -15.36
CA LEU A 99 15.96 -0.95 -14.08
C LEU A 99 16.52 -2.36 -13.89
N ALA A 100 16.48 -3.20 -14.93
CA ALA A 100 17.08 -4.54 -14.88
C ALA A 100 18.59 -4.48 -14.63
N LYS A 101 19.30 -3.57 -15.30
CA LYS A 101 20.74 -3.33 -15.07
C LYS A 101 21.04 -2.85 -13.65
N ALA A 102 20.14 -2.07 -13.05
CA ALA A 102 20.26 -1.55 -11.70
C ALA A 102 19.84 -2.57 -10.62
N THR A 103 19.23 -3.70 -11.01
CA THR A 103 18.86 -4.77 -10.07
C THR A 103 20.11 -5.50 -9.58
N PRO A 104 20.38 -5.57 -8.25
CA PRO A 104 21.66 -6.09 -7.72
C PRO A 104 21.77 -7.62 -7.80
N HIS A 105 20.68 -8.33 -8.08
CA HIS A 105 20.62 -9.80 -8.14
C HIS A 105 19.87 -10.26 -9.38
N PRO A 106 20.45 -11.17 -10.19
CA PRO A 106 19.80 -11.69 -11.40
C PRO A 106 18.79 -12.80 -11.11
N GLU A 107 18.91 -13.47 -9.96
CA GLU A 107 18.16 -14.66 -9.60
C GLU A 107 17.49 -14.53 -8.25
N THR A 108 16.42 -15.33 -8.06
CA THR A 108 15.70 -15.51 -6.80
C THR A 108 15.62 -17.00 -6.48
N VAL A 109 15.66 -17.34 -5.20
CA VAL A 109 15.39 -18.71 -4.74
C VAL A 109 13.89 -18.94 -4.67
N ALA A 110 13.42 -19.97 -5.34
CA ALA A 110 12.04 -20.41 -5.29
C ALA A 110 11.94 -21.80 -4.68
N GLU A 111 10.96 -22.00 -3.79
CA GLU A 111 10.59 -23.30 -3.27
C GLU A 111 9.48 -23.92 -4.14
N GLY A 112 9.58 -25.21 -4.43
CA GLY A 112 8.56 -25.92 -5.15
C GLY A 112 8.50 -27.39 -4.77
N VAL A 113 7.43 -28.06 -5.20
CA VAL A 113 7.20 -29.49 -4.94
C VAL A 113 7.43 -30.28 -6.20
N LEU A 114 8.39 -31.20 -6.21
CA LEU A 114 8.66 -32.08 -7.34
C LEU A 114 7.50 -33.07 -7.49
N THR A 115 6.85 -33.06 -8.65
CA THR A 115 5.62 -33.87 -8.86
C THR A 115 5.89 -35.31 -9.28
N GLY A 116 7.13 -35.67 -9.61
CA GLY A 116 7.50 -36.95 -10.22
C GLY A 116 7.09 -37.07 -11.69
N ARG A 117 6.43 -36.07 -12.26
CA ARG A 117 5.97 -36.04 -13.65
C ARG A 117 6.97 -35.34 -14.56
N ARG A 118 6.88 -35.67 -15.87
CA ARG A 118 7.54 -34.90 -16.95
C ARG A 118 6.48 -34.23 -17.82
N SER A 119 6.82 -33.08 -18.36
CA SER A 119 6.00 -32.41 -19.37
C SER A 119 6.10 -33.12 -20.73
N ALA A 120 5.25 -32.75 -21.69
CA ALA A 120 5.34 -33.24 -23.06
C ALA A 120 6.71 -32.99 -23.74
N ALA A 121 7.43 -31.96 -23.30
CA ALA A 121 8.79 -31.66 -23.73
C ALA A 121 9.88 -32.36 -22.88
N GLY A 122 9.54 -33.38 -22.11
CA GLY A 122 10.46 -34.18 -21.29
C GLY A 122 10.96 -33.49 -20.01
N ARG A 123 10.58 -32.24 -19.74
CA ARG A 123 11.07 -31.45 -18.56
C ARG A 123 10.47 -31.95 -17.28
N ARG A 124 11.25 -31.93 -16.19
CA ARG A 124 10.74 -32.17 -14.82
C ARG A 124 9.66 -31.17 -14.47
N VAL A 125 8.57 -31.62 -13.85
CA VAL A 125 7.47 -30.76 -13.45
C VAL A 125 7.53 -30.48 -11.95
N VAL A 126 7.66 -29.19 -11.61
CA VAL A 126 7.65 -28.68 -10.24
C VAL A 126 6.38 -27.86 -10.04
N GLU A 127 5.72 -28.02 -8.92
CA GLU A 127 4.57 -27.22 -8.51
C GLU A 127 5.06 -26.08 -7.62
N ILE A 128 4.85 -24.84 -8.05
CA ILE A 128 5.23 -23.60 -7.36
C ILE A 128 3.96 -22.78 -7.24
N ASP A 129 3.53 -22.45 -6.02
CA ASP A 129 2.30 -21.67 -5.77
C ASP A 129 1.04 -22.20 -6.45
N GLY A 130 0.88 -23.49 -6.50
CA GLY A 130 -0.23 -24.14 -7.21
C GLY A 130 -0.10 -24.18 -8.74
N LEU A 131 0.97 -23.60 -9.30
CA LEU A 131 1.27 -23.66 -10.72
C LEU A 131 2.25 -24.78 -11.03
N ARG A 132 2.02 -25.51 -12.13
CA ARG A 132 2.92 -26.55 -12.61
C ARG A 132 3.86 -25.99 -13.65
N VAL A 133 5.14 -25.97 -13.33
CA VAL A 133 6.19 -25.39 -14.17
C VAL A 133 7.11 -26.51 -14.67
N GLY A 134 7.34 -26.56 -15.98
CA GLY A 134 8.34 -27.46 -16.59
C GLY A 134 9.74 -26.88 -16.43
N VAL A 135 10.58 -27.51 -15.62
CA VAL A 135 11.94 -27.06 -15.32
C VAL A 135 12.93 -27.81 -16.22
N PRO A 136 13.86 -27.12 -16.92
CA PRO A 136 14.90 -27.77 -17.72
C PRO A 136 15.72 -28.76 -16.90
N ASP A 137 16.20 -29.85 -17.50
CA ASP A 137 17.03 -30.83 -16.82
C ASP A 137 18.39 -30.25 -16.37
N THR A 138 18.85 -29.15 -17.01
CA THR A 138 20.03 -28.39 -16.62
C THR A 138 19.84 -27.54 -15.37
N ALA A 139 18.58 -27.29 -14.94
CA ALA A 139 18.33 -26.54 -13.73
C ALA A 139 18.70 -27.34 -12.49
N THR A 140 19.47 -26.72 -11.61
CA THR A 140 19.84 -27.31 -10.31
C THR A 140 18.63 -27.29 -9.38
N LEU A 141 18.19 -28.46 -8.96
CA LEU A 141 17.17 -28.63 -7.92
C LEU A 141 17.86 -29.15 -6.67
N ARG A 142 17.79 -28.38 -5.58
CA ARG A 142 18.32 -28.77 -4.27
C ARG A 142 17.19 -29.30 -3.40
N GLU A 143 17.26 -30.55 -2.98
CA GLU A 143 16.28 -31.14 -2.07
C GLU A 143 16.45 -30.54 -0.66
N THR A 144 15.32 -30.23 -0.02
CA THR A 144 15.31 -29.66 1.33
C THR A 144 15.21 -30.73 2.44
N GLY A 145 15.09 -32.01 2.08
CA GLY A 145 14.74 -33.09 3.00
C GLY A 145 13.28 -33.08 3.44
N ARG A 146 12.49 -32.08 3.06
CA ARG A 146 11.05 -32.01 3.35
C ARG A 146 10.22 -32.64 2.24
N THR A 147 9.02 -33.09 2.59
CA THR A 147 8.01 -33.57 1.62
C THR A 147 6.72 -32.78 1.80
N ALA A 148 5.96 -32.61 0.72
CA ALA A 148 4.67 -31.91 0.73
C ALA A 148 3.57 -32.78 0.11
N GLY A 149 2.38 -32.77 0.73
CA GLY A 149 1.19 -33.43 0.17
C GLY A 149 1.24 -34.95 0.13
N GLY A 150 2.00 -35.61 1.04
CA GLY A 150 2.14 -37.06 1.19
C GLY A 150 3.55 -37.57 0.89
N PRO A 151 3.80 -38.88 1.14
CA PRO A 151 5.10 -39.48 0.92
C PRO A 151 5.47 -39.46 -0.56
N GLY A 152 6.73 -39.12 -0.88
CA GLY A 152 7.29 -39.17 -2.22
C GLY A 152 7.19 -37.90 -3.07
N ARG A 153 6.76 -36.76 -2.50
CA ARG A 153 6.80 -35.45 -3.18
C ARG A 153 7.84 -34.54 -2.54
N PRO A 154 9.13 -34.59 -2.94
CA PRO A 154 10.17 -33.77 -2.34
C PRO A 154 9.92 -32.28 -2.55
N VAL A 155 10.22 -31.50 -1.51
CA VAL A 155 10.31 -30.05 -1.59
C VAL A 155 11.72 -29.71 -2.06
N VAL A 156 11.80 -28.91 -3.14
CA VAL A 156 13.06 -28.53 -3.78
C VAL A 156 13.21 -27.01 -3.81
N LEU A 157 14.44 -26.54 -3.71
CA LEU A 157 14.82 -25.16 -3.99
C LEU A 157 15.42 -25.08 -5.39
N MET A 158 15.10 -24.02 -6.09
CA MET A 158 15.65 -23.72 -7.42
C MET A 158 15.88 -22.23 -7.60
N ASN A 159 16.88 -21.90 -8.39
CA ASN A 159 17.09 -20.53 -8.84
C ASN A 159 16.22 -20.25 -10.07
N LEU A 160 15.53 -19.12 -10.03
CA LEU A 160 14.73 -18.58 -11.13
C LEU A 160 15.19 -17.15 -11.41
N PRO A 161 14.98 -16.61 -12.62
CA PRO A 161 15.18 -15.18 -12.85
C PRO A 161 14.41 -14.35 -11.83
N SER A 162 15.05 -13.35 -11.21
CA SER A 162 14.41 -12.48 -10.23
C SER A 162 13.32 -11.60 -10.86
N ALA A 163 13.55 -11.11 -12.07
CA ALA A 163 12.59 -10.29 -12.81
C ALA A 163 11.37 -11.10 -13.25
N ARG A 164 10.18 -10.53 -13.00
CA ARG A 164 8.88 -11.10 -13.35
C ARG A 164 8.15 -10.17 -14.32
N PRO A 165 8.55 -10.11 -15.58
CA PRO A 165 7.90 -9.24 -16.55
C PRO A 165 6.42 -9.63 -16.70
N LEU A 166 5.55 -8.62 -16.88
CA LEU A 166 4.11 -8.75 -17.12
C LEU A 166 3.26 -9.28 -15.94
N VAL A 167 3.84 -9.57 -14.79
CA VAL A 167 3.07 -10.01 -13.60
C VAL A 167 2.29 -8.87 -12.96
N SER A 168 2.81 -7.63 -13.06
CA SER A 168 2.15 -6.43 -12.54
C SER A 168 2.04 -5.39 -13.66
N PRO A 169 0.87 -5.21 -14.31
CA PRO A 169 0.72 -4.25 -15.40
C PRO A 169 1.19 -2.84 -14.98
N GLY A 170 2.02 -2.21 -15.82
CA GLY A 170 2.57 -0.89 -15.58
C GLY A 170 3.76 -0.83 -14.61
N PHE A 171 4.22 -1.98 -14.11
CA PHE A 171 5.37 -2.06 -13.20
C PHE A 171 6.39 -3.10 -13.64
N PHE A 172 7.68 -2.79 -13.47
CA PHE A 172 8.77 -3.73 -13.47
C PHE A 172 8.88 -4.35 -12.08
N LEU A 173 8.77 -5.68 -11.99
CA LEU A 173 8.67 -6.41 -10.73
C LEU A 173 9.84 -7.39 -10.58
N VAL A 174 10.38 -7.49 -9.37
CA VAL A 174 11.37 -8.50 -8.98
C VAL A 174 10.97 -9.19 -7.67
N ASP A 175 11.42 -10.44 -7.52
CA ASP A 175 11.45 -11.16 -6.25
C ASP A 175 12.88 -11.09 -5.68
N GLY A 176 13.06 -10.97 -4.36
CA GLY A 176 14.37 -10.87 -3.70
C GLY A 176 15.26 -12.08 -3.94
N GLY A 177 16.59 -11.92 -3.82
CA GLY A 177 17.56 -12.99 -4.02
C GLY A 177 17.36 -14.17 -3.07
N ALA A 178 17.05 -13.88 -1.80
CA ALA A 178 16.71 -14.90 -0.79
C ALA A 178 15.31 -15.52 -0.99
N GLY A 179 14.56 -15.07 -1.96
CA GLY A 179 13.19 -15.50 -2.26
C GLY A 179 12.17 -14.38 -2.08
N ARG A 180 10.97 -14.64 -2.58
CA ARG A 180 9.84 -13.74 -2.38
C ARG A 180 9.24 -13.91 -0.99
N THR A 181 8.67 -12.84 -0.48
CA THR A 181 7.81 -12.94 0.70
C THR A 181 6.57 -13.77 0.37
N GLY A 182 6.16 -14.65 1.26
CA GLY A 182 4.98 -15.50 1.12
C GLY A 182 4.06 -15.39 2.31
N GLY A 183 2.76 -15.60 2.09
CA GLY A 183 1.73 -15.83 3.10
C GLY A 183 1.58 -14.76 4.19
N GLY A 184 0.44 -14.78 4.88
CA GLY A 184 0.22 -13.91 6.03
C GLY A 184 -0.02 -12.44 5.70
N ASP A 185 0.26 -11.59 6.66
CA ASP A 185 0.04 -10.16 6.56
C ASP A 185 1.17 -9.48 5.80
N LEU A 186 0.89 -8.99 4.60
CA LEU A 186 1.85 -8.24 3.82
C LEU A 186 1.86 -6.77 4.23
N LEU A 187 3.06 -6.27 4.50
CA LEU A 187 3.33 -4.84 4.65
C LEU A 187 3.81 -4.29 3.31
N ARG A 188 3.26 -3.17 2.87
CA ARG A 188 3.68 -2.43 1.69
C ARG A 188 4.39 -1.16 2.11
N LEU A 189 5.57 -0.93 1.56
CA LEU A 189 6.27 0.35 1.65
C LEU A 189 6.17 1.03 0.28
N TYR A 190 5.68 2.25 0.26
CA TYR A 190 5.58 3.08 -0.94
C TYR A 190 6.67 4.13 -0.89
N LEU A 191 7.43 4.24 -1.97
CA LEU A 191 8.50 5.21 -2.13
C LEU A 191 8.16 6.12 -3.31
N ARG A 192 8.28 7.42 -3.05
CA ARG A 192 8.06 8.43 -4.07
C ARG A 192 9.19 8.39 -5.10
N VAL A 193 8.83 8.32 -6.37
CA VAL A 193 9.78 8.41 -7.49
C VAL A 193 9.53 9.71 -8.23
N ALA A 194 10.57 10.55 -8.35
CA ALA A 194 10.48 11.87 -8.98
C ALA A 194 10.38 11.75 -10.50
N ASP A 195 11.34 11.06 -11.09
CA ASP A 195 11.54 11.00 -12.54
C ASP A 195 12.27 9.72 -12.98
N ALA A 196 12.47 9.62 -14.28
CA ALA A 196 13.11 8.48 -14.91
C ALA A 196 14.62 8.36 -14.61
N ASP A 197 15.27 9.44 -14.22
CA ASP A 197 16.72 9.44 -13.98
C ASP A 197 17.05 9.06 -12.54
N ALA A 198 16.25 9.49 -11.58
CA ALA A 198 16.34 9.10 -10.19
C ALA A 198 15.92 7.63 -9.94
N ALA A 199 14.99 7.10 -10.73
CA ALA A 199 14.38 5.79 -10.50
C ALA A 199 15.38 4.62 -10.41
N PRO A 200 16.38 4.44 -11.31
CA PRO A 200 17.35 3.34 -11.21
C PRO A 200 18.25 3.43 -9.97
N GLY A 201 18.62 4.64 -9.55
CA GLY A 201 19.43 4.87 -8.35
C GLY A 201 18.69 4.46 -7.08
N LEU A 202 17.45 4.91 -6.92
CA LEU A 202 16.57 4.52 -5.81
C LEU A 202 16.32 3.01 -5.81
N TRP A 203 16.01 2.44 -6.97
CA TRP A 203 15.80 1.00 -7.14
C TRP A 203 17.02 0.20 -6.67
N HIS A 204 18.21 0.56 -7.15
CA HIS A 204 19.46 -0.10 -6.78
C HIS A 204 19.74 0.00 -5.28
N ALA A 205 19.65 1.18 -4.70
CA ALA A 205 19.96 1.42 -3.30
C ALA A 205 19.07 0.60 -2.36
N VAL A 206 17.75 0.65 -2.57
CA VAL A 206 16.79 -0.07 -1.73
C VAL A 206 16.97 -1.58 -1.85
N LEU A 207 17.09 -2.11 -3.08
CA LEU A 207 17.28 -3.54 -3.26
C LEU A 207 18.63 -4.02 -2.70
N SER A 208 19.71 -3.28 -2.88
CA SER A 208 21.02 -3.62 -2.30
C SER A 208 20.98 -3.64 -0.77
N GLY A 209 20.25 -2.69 -0.14
CA GLY A 209 20.04 -2.68 1.30
C GLY A 209 19.31 -3.93 1.81
N LEU A 210 18.32 -4.43 1.06
CA LEU A 210 17.61 -5.66 1.38
C LEU A 210 18.44 -6.92 1.12
N GLU A 211 19.16 -6.97 -0.01
CA GLU A 211 20.02 -8.10 -0.37
C GLU A 211 21.17 -8.29 0.62
N SER A 212 21.80 -7.21 1.10
CA SER A 212 22.88 -7.28 2.09
C SER A 212 22.46 -7.91 3.42
N ARG A 213 21.14 -7.93 3.70
CA ARG A 213 20.55 -8.54 4.90
C ARG A 213 19.83 -9.86 4.61
N SER A 214 19.95 -10.39 3.38
CA SER A 214 19.28 -11.63 2.95
C SER A 214 17.78 -11.63 3.22
N VAL A 215 17.11 -10.50 3.04
CA VAL A 215 15.67 -10.34 3.28
C VAL A 215 14.87 -11.03 2.19
N THR A 216 13.78 -11.71 2.55
CA THR A 216 12.79 -12.16 1.58
C THR A 216 11.81 -11.05 1.30
N TYR A 217 11.69 -10.64 0.04
CA TYR A 217 10.82 -9.53 -0.36
C TYR A 217 10.32 -9.69 -1.80
N ARG A 218 9.39 -8.86 -2.16
CA ARG A 218 9.01 -8.53 -3.53
C ARG A 218 9.08 -7.03 -3.69
N ALA A 219 9.55 -6.55 -4.81
CA ALA A 219 9.55 -5.14 -5.13
C ALA A 219 9.04 -4.89 -6.54
N LYS A 220 8.42 -3.74 -6.75
CA LYS A 220 8.05 -3.27 -8.08
C LYS A 220 8.27 -1.77 -8.19
N ILE A 221 8.61 -1.31 -9.38
CA ILE A 221 8.78 0.10 -9.72
C ILE A 221 8.04 0.40 -11.01
N ILE A 222 7.57 1.64 -11.19
CA ILE A 222 6.86 2.03 -12.42
C ILE A 222 7.67 1.66 -13.66
N SER A 223 7.00 1.13 -14.67
CA SER A 223 7.61 0.59 -15.89
C SER A 223 7.62 1.57 -17.06
N ASN A 224 6.87 2.67 -16.94
CA ASN A 224 6.80 3.73 -17.95
C ASN A 224 7.03 5.10 -17.32
N PRO A 225 8.11 5.81 -17.68
CA PRO A 225 8.48 7.10 -17.08
C PRO A 225 7.45 8.21 -17.29
N VAL A 226 6.58 8.12 -18.30
CA VAL A 226 5.46 9.06 -18.52
C VAL A 226 4.50 9.09 -17.31
N SER A 227 4.51 8.05 -16.49
CA SER A 227 3.68 7.97 -15.28
C SER A 227 4.31 8.61 -14.04
N LEU A 228 5.49 9.19 -14.14
CA LEU A 228 6.18 9.90 -13.05
C LEU A 228 5.88 11.41 -13.09
N PRO A 229 5.97 12.15 -11.97
CA PRO A 229 6.24 11.64 -10.62
C PRO A 229 5.07 10.88 -9.99
N ARG A 230 5.36 9.97 -9.01
CA ARG A 230 4.34 9.20 -8.29
C ARG A 230 4.75 8.92 -6.85
N ASN A 231 3.79 9.00 -5.93
CA ASN A 231 4.01 8.64 -4.53
C ASN A 231 4.19 7.13 -4.33
N ASP A 232 3.54 6.32 -5.16
CA ASP A 232 3.62 4.86 -5.20
C ASP A 232 4.46 4.36 -6.38
N GLY A 233 5.44 5.18 -6.81
CA GLY A 233 6.30 4.88 -7.95
C GLY A 233 7.15 3.63 -7.76
N MET A 234 7.60 3.36 -6.53
CA MET A 234 8.20 2.10 -6.13
C MET A 234 7.44 1.52 -4.93
N VAL A 235 7.28 0.20 -4.90
CA VAL A 235 6.61 -0.52 -3.82
C VAL A 235 7.45 -1.72 -3.40
N VAL A 236 7.73 -1.83 -2.11
CA VAL A 236 8.37 -3.01 -1.49
C VAL A 236 7.32 -3.74 -0.66
N TYR A 237 7.27 -5.05 -0.79
CA TYR A 237 6.37 -5.94 -0.05
C TYR A 237 7.20 -6.79 0.91
N LEU A 238 6.88 -6.70 2.20
CA LEU A 238 7.51 -7.46 3.28
C LEU A 238 6.46 -8.36 3.95
N GLY A 239 6.80 -9.61 4.16
CA GLY A 239 5.98 -10.55 4.93
C GLY A 239 6.38 -10.56 6.42
N PRO A 240 5.68 -11.37 7.24
CA PRO A 240 5.91 -11.44 8.68
C PRO A 240 7.37 -11.71 9.09
N GLY A 241 8.08 -12.52 8.32
CA GLY A 241 9.50 -12.82 8.58
C GLY A 241 10.50 -11.75 8.13
N SER A 242 10.01 -10.62 7.60
CA SER A 242 10.84 -9.56 7.03
C SER A 242 10.39 -8.15 7.42
N TRP A 243 9.44 -8.00 8.35
CA TRP A 243 8.94 -6.68 8.75
C TRP A 243 10.01 -5.80 9.42
N ASP A 244 10.99 -6.41 10.07
CA ASP A 244 12.16 -5.74 10.66
C ASP A 244 13.08 -5.06 9.62
N ALA A 245 12.91 -5.38 8.34
CA ALA A 245 13.67 -4.76 7.25
C ALA A 245 13.14 -3.36 6.84
N VAL A 246 12.08 -2.84 7.48
CA VAL A 246 11.56 -1.49 7.19
C VAL A 246 12.64 -0.43 7.32
N ASP A 247 13.46 -0.48 8.38
CA ASP A 247 14.52 0.49 8.62
C ASP A 247 15.57 0.45 7.48
N ALA A 248 15.89 -0.75 6.96
CA ALA A 248 16.79 -0.89 5.81
C ALA A 248 16.27 -0.20 4.56
N VAL A 249 14.97 -0.34 4.28
CA VAL A 249 14.32 0.35 3.15
C VAL A 249 14.37 1.85 3.33
N VAL A 250 14.05 2.35 4.53
CA VAL A 250 14.04 3.78 4.84
C VAL A 250 15.44 4.39 4.72
N GLU A 251 16.45 3.79 5.37
CA GLU A 251 17.83 4.25 5.32
C GLU A 251 18.36 4.31 3.88
N SER A 252 18.16 3.22 3.12
CA SER A 252 18.62 3.14 1.73
C SER A 252 17.92 4.16 0.83
N ALA A 253 16.63 4.38 1.04
CA ALA A 253 15.84 5.32 0.27
C ALA A 253 16.24 6.77 0.57
N LEU A 254 16.38 7.14 1.85
CA LEU A 254 16.77 8.50 2.26
C LEU A 254 18.17 8.86 1.77
N ALA A 255 19.10 7.89 1.72
CA ALA A 255 20.44 8.08 1.19
C ALA A 255 20.47 8.51 -0.30
N THR A 256 19.39 8.28 -1.05
CA THR A 256 19.29 8.70 -2.46
C THR A 256 18.72 10.12 -2.65
N GLY A 257 18.30 10.78 -1.58
CA GLY A 257 17.68 12.10 -1.66
C GLY A 257 16.27 12.03 -2.27
N LEU A 258 15.34 11.35 -1.59
CA LEU A 258 13.94 11.26 -2.06
C LEU A 258 13.32 12.64 -2.21
N PRO A 259 12.49 12.85 -3.27
CA PRO A 259 11.83 14.11 -3.48
C PRO A 259 10.77 14.37 -2.41
N GLU A 260 10.71 15.60 -1.95
CA GLU A 260 9.61 16.06 -1.09
C GLU A 260 8.29 16.10 -1.85
N GLY A 261 7.20 15.98 -1.11
CA GLY A 261 5.85 16.10 -1.66
C GLY A 261 4.79 15.59 -0.68
N PRO A 262 3.52 15.92 -0.92
CA PRO A 262 2.44 15.48 -0.05
C PRO A 262 2.38 13.94 -0.03
N PRO A 263 2.29 13.33 1.16
CA PRO A 263 2.16 11.88 1.27
C PRO A 263 0.80 11.40 0.74
N PRO A 264 0.68 10.14 0.33
CA PRO A 264 -0.60 9.53 0.04
C PRO A 264 -1.57 9.65 1.22
N ALA A 265 -2.80 10.11 0.97
CA ALA A 265 -3.79 10.38 2.02
C ALA A 265 -4.22 9.14 2.82
N PHE A 266 -4.05 7.96 2.24
CA PHE A 266 -4.46 6.69 2.83
C PHE A 266 -3.34 5.95 3.55
N ALA A 267 -2.07 6.32 3.32
CA ALA A 267 -0.92 5.61 3.83
C ALA A 267 -0.34 6.27 5.10
N HIS A 268 0.29 5.48 5.94
CA HIS A 268 1.01 5.94 7.12
C HIS A 268 2.38 6.48 6.74
N VAL A 269 2.73 7.67 7.21
CA VAL A 269 4.04 8.28 6.93
C VAL A 269 5.09 7.62 7.82
N VAL A 270 6.11 7.02 7.21
CA VAL A 270 7.26 6.42 7.91
C VAL A 270 8.44 7.38 7.94
N ALA A 271 8.75 7.99 6.78
CA ALA A 271 9.80 8.99 6.62
C ALA A 271 9.44 9.90 5.42
N PRO A 272 10.13 11.04 5.22
CA PRO A 272 9.95 11.86 4.02
C PRO A 272 10.05 11.01 2.73
N GLY A 273 9.01 11.05 1.90
CA GLY A 273 8.94 10.25 0.67
C GLY A 273 8.71 8.75 0.84
N VAL A 274 8.61 8.24 2.08
CA VAL A 274 8.35 6.82 2.38
C VAL A 274 7.09 6.69 3.22
N THR A 275 6.15 5.88 2.75
CA THR A 275 4.91 5.58 3.48
C THR A 275 4.64 4.09 3.52
N ALA A 276 3.82 3.65 4.46
CA ALA A 276 3.50 2.24 4.67
C ALA A 276 1.99 1.99 4.72
N ALA A 277 1.59 0.78 4.37
CA ALA A 277 0.23 0.29 4.55
C ALA A 277 0.19 -1.23 4.63
N TRP A 278 -0.78 -1.75 5.36
CA TRP A 278 -1.10 -3.17 5.34
C TRP A 278 -1.88 -3.56 4.08
N GLU A 279 -1.62 -4.76 3.57
CA GLU A 279 -2.40 -5.34 2.47
C GLU A 279 -3.90 -5.35 2.82
N PRO A 280 -4.80 -4.90 1.91
CA PRO A 280 -6.23 -4.95 2.18
C PRO A 280 -6.75 -6.36 2.41
N LYS A 281 -7.57 -6.54 3.46
CA LYS A 281 -8.25 -7.79 3.80
C LYS A 281 -9.76 -7.60 3.69
N ASP A 282 -10.27 -7.45 2.47
CA ASP A 282 -11.70 -7.27 2.19
C ASP A 282 -12.21 -8.39 1.28
N GLY A 283 -12.97 -9.30 1.85
CA GLY A 283 -13.53 -10.45 1.13
C GLY A 283 -14.75 -10.15 0.26
N ARG A 284 -15.26 -8.90 0.27
CA ARG A 284 -16.48 -8.54 -0.46
C ARG A 284 -16.27 -8.59 -1.96
N THR A 285 -17.36 -8.90 -2.70
CA THR A 285 -17.35 -8.94 -4.16
C THR A 285 -16.95 -7.58 -4.74
N GLY A 286 -16.01 -7.60 -5.70
CA GLY A 286 -15.49 -6.40 -6.37
C GLY A 286 -14.47 -5.60 -5.55
N MET A 287 -14.10 -6.09 -4.35
CA MET A 287 -13.02 -5.50 -3.53
C MET A 287 -11.77 -6.37 -3.50
N ARG A 288 -11.92 -7.67 -3.79
CA ARG A 288 -10.80 -8.61 -3.87
C ARG A 288 -9.87 -8.26 -5.04
N GLY A 289 -8.56 -8.32 -4.80
CA GLY A 289 -7.54 -8.11 -5.82
C GLY A 289 -7.29 -6.65 -6.19
N LEU A 290 -7.99 -5.69 -5.57
CA LEU A 290 -7.65 -4.28 -5.68
C LEU A 290 -6.32 -4.02 -4.98
N SER A 291 -5.51 -3.13 -5.56
CA SER A 291 -4.36 -2.60 -4.83
C SER A 291 -4.82 -1.80 -3.60
N PHE A 292 -3.91 -1.55 -2.66
CA PHE A 292 -4.26 -0.80 -1.44
C PHE A 292 -4.91 0.55 -1.74
N GLY A 293 -4.28 1.36 -2.62
CA GLY A 293 -4.81 2.68 -2.96
C GLY A 293 -6.17 2.62 -3.66
N GLU A 294 -6.36 1.67 -4.59
CA GLU A 294 -7.64 1.44 -5.25
C GLU A 294 -8.71 1.02 -4.24
N HIS A 295 -8.37 0.09 -3.32
CA HIS A 295 -9.31 -0.37 -2.30
C HIS A 295 -9.80 0.79 -1.43
N ARG A 296 -8.90 1.61 -0.89
CA ARG A 296 -9.25 2.77 -0.05
C ARG A 296 -10.08 3.81 -0.83
N ALA A 297 -9.71 4.09 -2.08
CA ALA A 297 -10.45 4.98 -2.97
C ALA A 297 -11.87 4.46 -3.25
N HIS A 298 -12.04 3.16 -3.47
CA HIS A 298 -13.37 2.55 -3.65
C HIS A 298 -14.24 2.63 -2.39
N VAL A 299 -13.67 2.48 -1.21
CA VAL A 299 -14.40 2.63 0.07
C VAL A 299 -14.94 4.05 0.20
N VAL A 300 -14.08 5.05 -0.04
CA VAL A 300 -14.47 6.48 0.02
C VAL A 300 -15.52 6.82 -1.05
N ALA A 301 -15.30 6.41 -2.31
CA ALA A 301 -16.24 6.69 -3.40
C ALA A 301 -17.64 6.14 -3.13
N ARG A 302 -17.74 4.94 -2.54
CA ARG A 302 -19.03 4.36 -2.12
C ARG A 302 -19.75 5.23 -1.09
N ALA A 303 -19.02 5.78 -0.11
CA ALA A 303 -19.62 6.66 0.89
C ALA A 303 -20.15 7.97 0.27
N PHE A 304 -19.41 8.56 -0.68
CA PHE A 304 -19.86 9.76 -1.39
C PHE A 304 -21.08 9.50 -2.26
N VAL A 305 -21.11 8.41 -3.03
CA VAL A 305 -22.28 8.05 -3.84
C VAL A 305 -23.50 7.78 -2.96
N ALA A 306 -23.33 7.09 -1.83
CA ALA A 306 -24.42 6.89 -0.87
C ALA A 306 -24.92 8.19 -0.22
N ALA A 307 -24.07 9.22 -0.10
CA ALA A 307 -24.50 10.55 0.35
C ALA A 307 -25.34 11.26 -0.73
N ALA A 308 -24.97 11.18 -2.01
CA ALA A 308 -25.73 11.72 -3.13
C ALA A 308 -27.12 11.08 -3.25
N GLU A 309 -27.27 9.78 -3.02
CA GLU A 309 -28.55 9.08 -2.95
C GLU A 309 -29.47 9.63 -1.86
N ARG A 310 -28.91 10.36 -0.87
CA ARG A 310 -29.63 11.09 0.18
C ARG A 310 -29.66 12.60 -0.06
N HIS A 311 -29.40 13.04 -1.28
CA HIS A 311 -29.34 14.45 -1.70
C HIS A 311 -28.33 15.29 -0.91
N ARG A 312 -27.17 14.70 -0.54
CA ARG A 312 -26.08 15.40 0.15
C ARG A 312 -24.80 15.36 -0.69
N GLU A 313 -24.07 16.46 -0.67
CA GLU A 313 -22.82 16.57 -1.40
C GLU A 313 -21.66 15.79 -0.77
N ARG A 314 -21.79 15.43 0.51
CA ARG A 314 -20.74 14.74 1.26
C ARG A 314 -21.32 13.77 2.28
N PRO A 315 -20.64 12.65 2.55
CA PRO A 315 -20.93 11.83 3.69
C PRO A 315 -20.53 12.53 4.98
N THR A 316 -21.21 12.25 6.08
CA THR A 316 -20.76 12.64 7.41
C THR A 316 -19.51 11.84 7.83
N ALA A 317 -18.77 12.33 8.83
CA ALA A 317 -17.62 11.60 9.38
C ALA A 317 -18.01 10.20 9.89
N ALA A 318 -19.19 10.07 10.49
CA ALA A 318 -19.73 8.79 10.97
C ALA A 318 -20.02 7.81 9.83
N GLU A 319 -20.58 8.29 8.72
CA GLU A 319 -20.84 7.45 7.53
C GLU A 319 -19.56 7.01 6.85
N LEU A 320 -18.53 7.87 6.75
CA LEU A 320 -17.21 7.50 6.27
C LEU A 320 -16.55 6.46 7.19
N ALA A 321 -16.60 6.67 8.50
CA ALA A 321 -16.05 5.72 9.46
C ALA A 321 -16.78 4.36 9.38
N ALA A 322 -18.10 4.36 9.23
CA ALA A 322 -18.88 3.14 9.03
C ALA A 322 -18.53 2.43 7.72
N ALA A 323 -18.32 3.18 6.63
CA ALA A 323 -17.91 2.62 5.35
C ALA A 323 -16.49 2.00 5.44
N CYS A 324 -15.56 2.64 6.15
CA CYS A 324 -14.24 2.09 6.44
C CYS A 324 -14.34 0.79 7.24
N ALA A 325 -15.07 0.79 8.35
CA ALA A 325 -15.24 -0.39 9.21
C ALA A 325 -15.88 -1.57 8.46
N ALA A 326 -16.90 -1.31 7.63
CA ALA A 326 -17.53 -2.32 6.78
C ALA A 326 -16.57 -2.90 5.72
N ALA A 327 -15.47 -2.22 5.43
CA ALA A 327 -14.41 -2.64 4.51
C ALA A 327 -13.19 -3.23 5.23
N ASN A 328 -13.29 -3.51 6.52
CA ASN A 328 -12.16 -3.90 7.37
C ASN A 328 -11.02 -2.86 7.36
N VAL A 329 -11.33 -1.58 7.27
CA VAL A 329 -10.38 -0.47 7.32
C VAL A 329 -10.50 0.23 8.67
N ASP A 330 -9.38 0.47 9.32
CA ASP A 330 -9.35 1.30 10.52
C ASP A 330 -9.65 2.78 10.16
N PRO A 331 -10.76 3.36 10.58
CA PRO A 331 -11.08 4.74 10.24
C PRO A 331 -10.13 5.76 10.88
N ALA A 332 -9.47 5.42 12.00
CA ALA A 332 -8.50 6.27 12.67
C ALA A 332 -7.11 6.23 12.01
N ASP A 333 -6.76 5.14 11.35
CA ASP A 333 -5.55 4.98 10.55
C ASP A 333 -5.85 4.17 9.27
N PRO A 334 -6.24 4.82 8.17
CA PRO A 334 -6.62 4.12 6.94
C PRO A 334 -5.53 3.24 6.32
N ALA A 335 -4.29 3.37 6.74
CA ALA A 335 -3.20 2.49 6.33
C ALA A 335 -3.32 1.07 6.91
N ARG A 336 -4.15 0.90 7.94
CA ARG A 336 -4.39 -0.36 8.66
C ARG A 336 -5.73 -0.98 8.26
N ASN A 337 -5.82 -2.29 8.45
CA ASN A 337 -7.10 -2.99 8.58
C ASN A 337 -7.47 -3.04 10.07
N LEU A 338 -8.74 -3.24 10.40
CA LEU A 338 -9.19 -3.37 11.80
C LEU A 338 -8.52 -4.53 12.55
N ASP A 339 -8.13 -5.57 11.81
CA ASP A 339 -7.46 -6.77 12.32
C ASP A 339 -5.95 -6.77 12.07
N SER A 340 -5.35 -5.66 11.67
CA SER A 340 -3.90 -5.54 11.54
C SER A 340 -3.22 -5.49 12.90
N GLY A 341 -2.05 -6.16 13.03
CA GLY A 341 -1.15 -5.99 14.15
C GLY A 341 -0.60 -4.57 14.27
N ASP A 342 0.17 -4.30 15.31
CA ASP A 342 0.88 -3.03 15.47
C ASP A 342 1.90 -2.84 14.36
N TRP A 343 2.35 -1.58 14.17
CA TRP A 343 3.41 -1.29 13.23
C TRP A 343 4.71 -1.96 13.70
N PRO A 344 5.42 -2.70 12.82
CA PRO A 344 6.57 -3.51 13.23
C PRO A 344 7.86 -2.74 13.50
N TRP A 345 7.88 -1.42 13.29
CA TRP A 345 9.04 -0.59 13.56
C TRP A 345 8.90 0.17 14.89
N HIS A 346 9.99 0.21 15.66
CA HIS A 346 10.00 0.87 16.98
C HIS A 346 10.72 2.21 17.00
N THR A 347 11.46 2.58 15.95
CA THR A 347 12.49 3.62 16.07
C THR A 347 12.55 4.67 14.98
N VAL A 348 11.64 4.69 14.00
CA VAL A 348 11.63 5.85 13.10
C VAL A 348 11.08 7.05 13.88
N PRO A 349 11.93 8.06 14.21
CA PRO A 349 11.44 9.25 14.91
C PRO A 349 10.31 9.85 14.08
N ARG A 350 9.14 10.00 14.69
CA ARG A 350 8.04 10.73 14.06
C ARG A 350 8.62 12.10 13.67
N PRO A 351 8.62 12.51 12.41
CA PRO A 351 9.02 13.86 12.06
C PRO A 351 8.20 14.79 12.95
N ALA A 352 8.86 15.71 13.66
CA ALA A 352 8.18 16.70 14.45
C ALA A 352 7.13 17.37 13.54
N PRO A 353 5.90 17.63 14.04
CA PRO A 353 4.94 18.41 13.27
C PRO A 353 5.67 19.68 12.84
N ALA A 354 5.59 20.02 11.54
CA ALA A 354 6.22 21.21 11.01
C ALA A 354 5.87 22.36 11.95
N GLY A 355 6.89 22.83 12.70
CA GLY A 355 6.71 23.91 13.65
C GLY A 355 6.22 25.14 12.88
N ASP A 356 5.37 25.92 13.54
CA ASP A 356 4.96 27.21 13.00
C ASP A 356 6.20 27.98 12.54
N PRO A 357 6.12 28.70 11.41
CA PRO A 357 7.27 29.42 10.87
C PRO A 357 7.84 30.33 11.98
N VAL A 358 9.12 30.14 12.28
CA VAL A 358 9.85 30.99 13.22
C VAL A 358 9.71 32.43 12.73
N PRO A 359 9.19 33.35 13.56
CA PRO A 359 9.08 34.75 13.16
C PRO A 359 10.47 35.28 12.79
N PRO A 360 10.59 36.12 11.75
CA PRO A 360 11.88 36.67 11.36
C PRO A 360 12.51 37.42 12.52
N ALA A 361 13.82 37.22 12.70
CA ALA A 361 14.59 37.93 13.73
C ALA A 361 14.43 39.43 13.54
N PRO A 362 14.32 40.21 14.63
CA PRO A 362 14.21 41.67 14.55
C PRO A 362 15.44 42.24 13.84
N ALA A 363 15.20 43.11 12.85
CA ALA A 363 16.24 43.79 12.11
C ALA A 363 17.19 44.50 13.09
N ALA A 364 18.50 44.26 12.91
CA ALA A 364 19.53 44.93 13.69
C ALA A 364 19.40 46.44 13.49
N ALA A 365 19.26 47.17 14.62
CA ALA A 365 19.21 48.62 14.61
C ALA A 365 20.53 49.17 14.03
N ASP A 366 20.38 50.03 13.03
CA ASP A 366 21.46 50.75 12.36
C ASP A 366 22.15 51.66 13.39
N VAL A 367 23.35 51.30 13.84
CA VAL A 367 24.20 52.13 14.70
C VAL A 367 25.04 53.00 13.78
N SER A 368 24.55 54.22 13.58
CA SER A 368 25.29 55.29 12.91
C SER A 368 26.57 55.64 13.65
N PRO A 369 27.75 55.66 13.07
CA PRO A 369 28.98 56.09 13.75
C PRO A 369 29.01 57.60 13.96
N ALA A 370 29.12 58.01 15.24
CA ALA A 370 29.29 59.38 15.65
C ALA A 370 30.58 59.97 15.04
N ALA A 371 30.45 61.15 14.44
CA ALA A 371 31.52 61.98 13.92
C ALA A 371 32.53 62.35 15.01
N ARG A 372 33.79 62.07 14.77
CA ARG A 372 34.92 62.60 15.57
C ARG A 372 35.22 64.00 15.05
N ASP A 373 34.93 64.95 15.92
CA ASP A 373 35.33 66.35 15.77
C ASP A 373 36.87 66.42 16.06
N SER A 374 37.59 66.99 15.11
CA SER A 374 39.01 67.30 15.21
C SER A 374 39.24 68.79 14.96
N THR A 375 39.62 69.53 15.98
CA THR A 375 40.21 70.85 15.84
C THR A 375 41.07 71.18 17.03
N PRO A 376 42.06 72.07 16.89
CA PRO A 376 43.17 72.26 15.98
C PRO A 376 44.53 71.90 16.58
#